data_31883207fe219adb4ba06dfa64bb766f
#
_entry.id   31883207fe219adb4ba06dfa64bb766f
#
_cell.length_a   1.000
_cell.length_b   1.000
_cell.length_c   1.000
_cell.angle_alpha   90.00
_cell.angle_beta   90.00
_cell.angle_gamma   90.00
#
_symmetry.space_group_name_H-M   'P 1'
#
loop_
_entity.id
_entity.type
_entity.pdbx_description
1 polymer ?
#
loop_
_entity_poly.entity_id
_entity_poly.type
_entity_poly.pdbx_seq_one_letter_code
_entity_poly.pdbx_strand_id
1 'polypeptide(L)'
;MSAKDKTKKRILSAALELLKEHGYQGTTTRLIADKAGCNEVTLFRHFGNKQTILEKVVEGQTFGPDLKGSIDQSIVWDLEADLYKIAKGYLDFMRSIEDFVMLGFKEFYKIEELNDEISKGPVEFKHYLTQYFEKMKDRELIIPIDCEQLALQFIWMNFGYFISKARFGDRVTALPDEAFLKGSVQLFVRGISP
;
A
#
# COMPACT_ATOMS: atom_id res chain seq x y z
N MET A 1 -3.47 -10.15 -23.99
CA MET A 1 -4.46 -10.25 -22.90
C MET A 1 -5.70 -10.98 -23.41
N SER A 2 -6.08 -12.11 -22.81
CA SER A 2 -7.23 -12.91 -23.25
C SER A 2 -8.56 -12.21 -22.96
N ALA A 3 -9.66 -12.63 -23.64
CA ALA A 3 -11.03 -12.14 -23.34
C ALA A 3 -11.41 -12.43 -21.87
N LYS A 4 -10.92 -13.56 -21.32
CA LYS A 4 -11.11 -13.96 -19.92
C LYS A 4 -10.44 -12.98 -18.96
N ASP A 5 -9.23 -12.50 -19.29
CA ASP A 5 -8.49 -11.54 -18.45
C ASP A 5 -9.15 -10.15 -18.48
N LYS A 6 -9.66 -9.74 -19.65
CA LYS A 6 -10.42 -8.48 -19.78
C LYS A 6 -11.66 -8.48 -18.90
N THR A 7 -12.40 -9.59 -18.86
CA THR A 7 -13.59 -9.73 -18.02
C THR A 7 -13.24 -9.71 -16.53
N LYS A 8 -12.18 -10.42 -16.11
CA LYS A 8 -11.70 -10.37 -14.72
C LYS A 8 -11.36 -8.94 -14.29
N LYS A 9 -10.60 -8.20 -15.11
CA LYS A 9 -10.24 -6.80 -14.79
C LYS A 9 -11.47 -5.91 -14.65
N ARG A 10 -12.48 -6.04 -15.54
CA ARG A 10 -13.73 -5.26 -15.43
C ARG A 10 -14.49 -5.56 -14.15
N ILE A 11 -14.57 -6.84 -13.75
CA ILE A 11 -15.23 -7.24 -12.50
C ILE A 11 -14.50 -6.64 -11.28
N LEU A 12 -13.17 -6.71 -11.22
CA LEU A 12 -12.38 -6.14 -10.12
C LEU A 12 -12.46 -4.62 -10.06
N SER A 13 -12.41 -3.93 -11.22
CA SER A 13 -12.60 -2.47 -11.28
C SER A 13 -13.98 -2.06 -10.78
N ALA A 14 -15.04 -2.73 -11.26
CA ALA A 14 -16.41 -2.47 -10.83
C ALA A 14 -16.60 -2.72 -9.31
N ALA A 15 -16.00 -3.78 -8.79
CA ALA A 15 -16.05 -4.09 -7.36
C ALA A 15 -15.35 -3.02 -6.51
N LEU A 16 -14.17 -2.56 -6.94
CA LEU A 16 -13.43 -1.49 -6.24
C LEU A 16 -14.22 -0.17 -6.21
N GLU A 17 -14.82 0.22 -7.35
CA GLU A 17 -15.64 1.43 -7.43
C GLU A 17 -16.87 1.34 -6.51
N LEU A 18 -17.60 0.21 -6.55
CA LEU A 18 -18.76 0.00 -5.69
C LEU A 18 -18.40 -0.05 -4.21
N LEU A 19 -17.24 -0.63 -3.86
CA LEU A 19 -16.74 -0.60 -2.48
C LEU A 19 -16.51 0.82 -1.99
N LYS A 20 -15.93 1.70 -2.83
CA LYS A 20 -15.71 3.11 -2.50
C LYS A 20 -17.04 3.87 -2.36
N GLU A 21 -18.02 3.60 -3.22
CA GLU A 21 -19.32 4.28 -3.26
C GLU A 21 -20.29 3.80 -2.17
N HIS A 22 -20.37 2.48 -1.94
CA HIS A 22 -21.44 1.85 -1.13
C HIS A 22 -20.92 1.06 0.07
N GLY A 23 -19.58 0.97 0.25
CA GLY A 23 -18.96 0.15 1.28
C GLY A 23 -19.14 -1.35 1.06
N TYR A 24 -18.65 -2.14 2.03
CA TYR A 24 -18.68 -3.61 1.93
C TYR A 24 -20.10 -4.18 1.84
N GLN A 25 -21.02 -3.73 2.71
CA GLN A 25 -22.39 -4.27 2.78
C GLN A 25 -23.21 -3.89 1.54
N GLY A 26 -23.05 -2.66 1.04
CA GLY A 26 -23.75 -2.18 -0.15
C GLY A 26 -23.24 -2.76 -1.48
N THR A 27 -22.05 -3.35 -1.49
CA THR A 27 -21.46 -3.97 -2.68
C THR A 27 -21.97 -5.39 -2.83
N THR A 28 -22.93 -5.64 -3.73
CA THR A 28 -23.49 -6.97 -4.02
C THR A 28 -22.92 -7.55 -5.32
N THR A 29 -22.93 -8.90 -5.46
CA THR A 29 -22.50 -9.59 -6.70
C THR A 29 -23.31 -9.14 -7.91
N ARG A 30 -24.60 -8.87 -7.73
CA ARG A 30 -25.48 -8.35 -8.77
C ARG A 30 -25.03 -6.97 -9.25
N LEU A 31 -24.82 -6.04 -8.33
CA LEU A 31 -24.31 -4.70 -8.68
C LEU A 31 -22.95 -4.75 -9.36
N ILE A 32 -22.05 -5.62 -8.88
CA ILE A 32 -20.73 -5.82 -9.52
C ILE A 32 -20.90 -6.34 -10.95
N ALA A 33 -21.77 -7.34 -11.16
CA ALA A 33 -22.00 -7.91 -12.48
C ALA A 33 -22.61 -6.89 -13.45
N ASP A 34 -23.63 -6.15 -13.00
CA ASP A 34 -24.27 -5.08 -13.78
C ASP A 34 -23.27 -3.99 -14.17
N LYS A 35 -22.49 -3.47 -13.21
CA LYS A 35 -21.46 -2.42 -13.48
C LYS A 35 -20.31 -2.94 -14.36
N ALA A 36 -19.94 -4.22 -14.21
CA ALA A 36 -18.93 -4.86 -15.05
C ALA A 36 -19.44 -5.23 -16.46
N GLY A 37 -20.72 -5.08 -16.76
CA GLY A 37 -21.31 -5.45 -18.04
C GLY A 37 -21.26 -6.96 -18.30
N CYS A 38 -21.57 -7.78 -17.28
CA CYS A 38 -21.68 -9.23 -17.39
C CYS A 38 -22.83 -9.75 -16.53
N ASN A 39 -23.19 -11.03 -16.65
CA ASN A 39 -24.15 -11.64 -15.74
C ASN A 39 -23.47 -12.23 -14.50
N GLU A 40 -24.23 -12.43 -13.41
CA GLU A 40 -23.72 -13.03 -12.19
C GLU A 40 -23.14 -14.44 -12.38
N VAL A 41 -23.67 -15.24 -13.31
CA VAL A 41 -23.12 -16.57 -13.64
C VAL A 41 -21.68 -16.46 -14.14
N THR A 42 -21.40 -15.45 -14.96
CA THR A 42 -20.04 -15.17 -15.44
C THR A 42 -19.12 -14.74 -14.31
N LEU A 43 -19.62 -13.88 -13.40
CA LEU A 43 -18.90 -13.46 -12.21
C LEU A 43 -18.55 -14.67 -11.33
N PHE A 44 -19.53 -15.50 -10.98
CA PHE A 44 -19.32 -16.71 -10.15
C PHE A 44 -18.36 -17.71 -10.82
N ARG A 45 -18.41 -17.86 -12.13
CA ARG A 45 -17.47 -18.72 -12.86
C ARG A 45 -16.02 -18.22 -12.75
N HIS A 46 -15.79 -16.90 -12.63
CA HIS A 46 -14.45 -16.32 -12.52
C HIS A 46 -13.92 -16.32 -11.10
N PHE A 47 -14.76 -16.09 -10.10
CA PHE A 47 -14.35 -15.80 -8.73
C PHE A 47 -14.99 -16.70 -7.66
N GLY A 48 -16.06 -17.42 -7.98
CA GLY A 48 -16.74 -18.30 -7.04
C GLY A 48 -17.72 -17.59 -6.08
N ASN A 49 -17.28 -16.53 -5.41
CA ASN A 49 -18.10 -15.79 -4.45
C ASN A 49 -17.65 -14.32 -4.33
N LYS A 50 -18.43 -13.52 -3.59
CA LYS A 50 -18.15 -12.10 -3.32
C LYS A 50 -16.84 -11.91 -2.57
N GLN A 51 -16.58 -12.75 -1.56
CA GLN A 51 -15.37 -12.63 -0.74
C GLN A 51 -14.11 -12.74 -1.58
N THR A 52 -14.01 -13.76 -2.45
CA THR A 52 -12.86 -13.93 -3.35
C THR A 52 -12.67 -12.73 -4.30
N ILE A 53 -13.75 -12.08 -4.76
CA ILE A 53 -13.65 -10.84 -5.54
C ILE A 53 -12.98 -9.76 -4.69
N LEU A 54 -13.41 -9.59 -3.45
CA LEU A 54 -12.90 -8.53 -2.57
C LEU A 54 -11.45 -8.79 -2.15
N GLU A 55 -11.09 -10.04 -1.84
CA GLU A 55 -9.70 -10.43 -1.60
C GLU A 55 -8.80 -10.05 -2.80
N LYS A 56 -9.26 -10.31 -4.03
CA LYS A 56 -8.53 -9.93 -5.25
C LYS A 56 -8.50 -8.42 -5.51
N VAL A 57 -9.50 -7.69 -5.08
CA VAL A 57 -9.48 -6.22 -5.08
C VAL A 57 -8.42 -5.71 -4.11
N VAL A 58 -8.39 -6.24 -2.88
CA VAL A 58 -7.39 -5.90 -1.84
C VAL A 58 -5.98 -6.21 -2.34
N GLU A 59 -5.75 -7.43 -2.86
CA GLU A 59 -4.46 -7.86 -3.43
C GLU A 59 -3.94 -6.87 -4.48
N GLY A 60 -4.85 -6.32 -5.31
CA GLY A 60 -4.51 -5.32 -6.32
C GLY A 60 -4.19 -3.92 -5.76
N GLN A 61 -4.44 -3.68 -4.47
CA GLN A 61 -4.18 -2.41 -3.77
C GLN A 61 -3.05 -2.51 -2.74
N THR A 62 -2.26 -3.58 -2.76
CA THR A 62 -1.17 -3.79 -1.80
C THR A 62 0.20 -3.49 -2.42
N PHE A 63 1.23 -3.39 -1.56
CA PHE A 63 2.62 -3.30 -2.00
C PHE A 63 2.95 -4.50 -2.90
N GLY A 64 3.15 -4.22 -4.18
CA GLY A 64 3.31 -5.27 -5.19
C GLY A 64 4.64 -5.19 -5.93
N PRO A 65 4.86 -6.16 -6.84
CA PRO A 65 6.11 -6.28 -7.61
C PRO A 65 6.49 -5.01 -8.38
N ASP A 66 5.50 -4.23 -8.86
CA ASP A 66 5.75 -3.01 -9.65
C ASP A 66 6.40 -1.92 -8.80
N LEU A 67 5.90 -1.68 -7.58
CA LEU A 67 6.49 -0.71 -6.66
C LEU A 67 7.85 -1.18 -6.17
N LYS A 68 7.96 -2.44 -5.78
CA LYS A 68 9.25 -3.05 -5.39
C LYS A 68 10.28 -2.92 -6.51
N GLY A 69 9.94 -3.30 -7.72
CA GLY A 69 10.84 -3.21 -8.88
C GLY A 69 11.28 -1.76 -9.19
N SER A 70 10.38 -0.80 -9.04
CA SER A 70 10.70 0.62 -9.20
C SER A 70 11.70 1.11 -8.14
N ILE A 71 11.50 0.71 -6.88
CA ILE A 71 12.42 1.05 -5.79
C ILE A 71 13.78 0.37 -6.03
N ASP A 72 13.82 -0.93 -6.30
CA ASP A 72 15.06 -1.70 -6.52
C ASP A 72 15.94 -1.08 -7.63
N GLN A 73 15.34 -0.63 -8.73
CA GLN A 73 16.05 0.05 -9.81
C GLN A 73 16.61 1.43 -9.43
N SER A 74 16.12 2.03 -8.36
CA SER A 74 16.51 3.35 -7.90
C SER A 74 17.61 3.34 -6.83
N ILE A 75 17.90 2.17 -6.23
CA ILE A 75 18.90 2.02 -5.15
C ILE A 75 20.32 2.30 -5.69
N VAL A 76 21.03 3.19 -5.02
CA VAL A 76 22.39 3.60 -5.35
C VAL A 76 23.36 3.41 -4.19
N TRP A 77 22.90 2.84 -3.08
CA TRP A 77 23.65 2.61 -1.84
C TRP A 77 24.15 3.89 -1.16
N ASP A 78 23.47 5.00 -1.41
CA ASP A 78 23.54 6.22 -0.63
C ASP A 78 22.34 6.29 0.29
N LEU A 79 22.57 6.28 1.59
CA LEU A 79 21.50 6.12 2.59
C LEU A 79 20.44 7.22 2.49
N GLU A 80 20.84 8.49 2.36
CA GLU A 80 19.89 9.61 2.29
C GLU A 80 19.13 9.60 0.96
N ALA A 81 19.81 9.40 -0.15
CA ALA A 81 19.20 9.36 -1.47
C ALA A 81 18.22 8.18 -1.61
N ASP A 82 18.60 7.00 -1.11
CA ASP A 82 17.78 5.80 -1.19
C ASP A 82 16.55 5.92 -0.29
N LEU A 83 16.71 6.34 0.97
CA LEU A 83 15.57 6.50 1.88
C LEU A 83 14.59 7.59 1.41
N TYR A 84 15.09 8.66 0.79
CA TYR A 84 14.23 9.68 0.19
C TYR A 84 13.38 9.09 -0.95
N LYS A 85 13.97 8.32 -1.87
CA LYS A 85 13.26 7.68 -2.97
C LYS A 85 12.26 6.64 -2.48
N ILE A 86 12.64 5.83 -1.50
CA ILE A 86 11.77 4.83 -0.88
C ILE A 86 10.56 5.52 -0.22
N ALA A 87 10.80 6.55 0.61
CA ALA A 87 9.74 7.28 1.28
C ALA A 87 8.80 7.98 0.29
N LYS A 88 9.38 8.60 -0.76
CA LYS A 88 8.60 9.25 -1.80
C LYS A 88 7.74 8.24 -2.57
N GLY A 89 8.33 7.13 -3.03
CA GLY A 89 7.58 6.08 -3.74
C GLY A 89 6.48 5.47 -2.89
N TYR A 90 6.74 5.25 -1.59
CA TYR A 90 5.74 4.79 -0.65
C TYR A 90 4.60 5.81 -0.47
N LEU A 91 4.92 7.09 -0.27
CA LEU A 91 3.90 8.13 -0.11
C LEU A 91 3.06 8.32 -1.38
N ASP A 92 3.69 8.32 -2.56
CA ASP A 92 2.99 8.40 -3.85
C ASP A 92 2.04 7.19 -4.04
N PHE A 93 2.49 5.99 -3.67
CA PHE A 93 1.66 4.79 -3.69
C PHE A 93 0.47 4.91 -2.73
N MET A 94 0.71 5.29 -1.47
CA MET A 94 -0.35 5.45 -0.46
C MET A 94 -1.41 6.48 -0.89
N ARG A 95 -0.98 7.57 -1.55
CA ARG A 95 -1.92 8.56 -2.12
C ARG A 95 -2.74 7.98 -3.27
N SER A 96 -2.15 7.13 -4.11
CA SER A 96 -2.89 6.50 -5.21
C SER A 96 -4.01 5.57 -4.76
N ILE A 97 -3.93 5.08 -3.53
CA ILE A 97 -4.91 4.19 -2.90
C ILE A 97 -5.59 4.81 -1.66
N GLU A 98 -5.50 6.14 -1.48
CA GLU A 98 -5.96 6.84 -0.27
C GLU A 98 -7.41 6.49 0.12
N ASP A 99 -8.35 6.58 -0.82
CA ASP A 99 -9.76 6.22 -0.58
C ASP A 99 -9.91 4.78 -0.09
N PHE A 100 -9.12 3.85 -0.65
CA PHE A 100 -9.16 2.45 -0.25
C PHE A 100 -8.61 2.24 1.16
N VAL A 101 -7.52 2.90 1.52
CA VAL A 101 -6.95 2.87 2.88
C VAL A 101 -7.95 3.43 3.88
N MET A 102 -8.57 4.58 3.58
CA MET A 102 -9.56 5.20 4.47
C MET A 102 -10.82 4.34 4.61
N LEU A 103 -11.25 3.67 3.55
CA LEU A 103 -12.33 2.69 3.59
C LEU A 103 -11.95 1.48 4.48
N GLY A 104 -10.72 1.01 4.38
CA GLY A 104 -10.18 -0.07 5.21
C GLY A 104 -10.34 0.21 6.70
N PHE A 105 -9.95 1.40 7.14
CA PHE A 105 -10.13 1.84 8.54
C PHE A 105 -11.59 1.95 8.97
N LYS A 106 -12.49 2.29 8.05
CA LYS A 106 -13.90 2.48 8.37
C LYS A 106 -14.67 1.15 8.44
N GLU A 107 -14.39 0.20 7.55
CA GLU A 107 -15.27 -0.95 7.33
C GLU A 107 -14.57 -2.30 7.45
N PHE A 108 -13.33 -2.44 6.96
CA PHE A 108 -12.72 -3.77 6.80
C PHE A 108 -12.22 -4.36 8.11
N TYR A 109 -11.96 -3.54 9.13
CA TYR A 109 -11.48 -4.01 10.43
C TYR A 109 -12.44 -5.03 11.11
N LYS A 110 -13.69 -5.11 10.64
CA LYS A 110 -14.70 -6.08 11.13
C LYS A 110 -14.70 -7.40 10.36
N ILE A 111 -13.86 -7.52 9.32
CA ILE A 111 -13.87 -8.65 8.39
C ILE A 111 -12.49 -9.27 8.46
N GLU A 112 -12.36 -10.34 9.25
CA GLU A 112 -11.08 -10.97 9.57
C GLU A 112 -10.31 -11.40 8.31
N GLU A 113 -11.01 -12.02 7.35
CA GLU A 113 -10.42 -12.50 6.11
C GLU A 113 -9.83 -11.37 5.24
N LEU A 114 -10.46 -10.19 5.26
CA LEU A 114 -9.92 -9.01 4.57
C LEU A 114 -8.75 -8.38 5.33
N ASN A 115 -8.73 -8.45 6.65
CA ASN A 115 -7.60 -7.98 7.45
C ASN A 115 -6.35 -8.79 7.17
N ASP A 116 -6.47 -10.11 7.03
CA ASP A 116 -5.36 -10.98 6.66
C ASP A 116 -4.78 -10.59 5.29
N GLU A 117 -5.66 -10.34 4.31
CA GLU A 117 -5.22 -9.92 2.98
C GLU A 117 -4.58 -8.52 2.98
N ILE A 118 -5.18 -7.55 3.68
CA ILE A 118 -4.67 -6.18 3.81
C ILE A 118 -3.30 -6.15 4.48
N SER A 119 -3.08 -7.00 5.49
CA SER A 119 -1.82 -7.05 6.25
C SER A 119 -0.62 -7.51 5.41
N LYS A 120 -0.84 -8.25 4.32
CA LYS A 120 0.24 -8.75 3.45
C LYS A 120 1.11 -7.63 2.89
N GLY A 121 0.49 -6.55 2.40
CA GLY A 121 1.24 -5.41 1.86
C GLY A 121 2.19 -4.75 2.87
N PRO A 122 1.73 -4.33 4.06
CA PRO A 122 2.60 -3.85 5.13
C PRO A 122 3.68 -4.84 5.56
N VAL A 123 3.36 -6.14 5.65
CA VAL A 123 4.34 -7.18 5.98
C VAL A 123 5.42 -7.30 4.90
N GLU A 124 5.05 -7.33 3.62
CA GLU A 124 6.00 -7.40 2.52
C GLU A 124 6.89 -6.16 2.46
N PHE A 125 6.32 -4.96 2.66
CA PHE A 125 7.11 -3.72 2.68
C PHE A 125 8.06 -3.67 3.88
N LYS A 126 7.62 -4.09 5.07
CA LYS A 126 8.48 -4.25 6.24
C LYS A 126 9.65 -5.19 5.94
N HIS A 127 9.36 -6.36 5.38
CA HIS A 127 10.40 -7.32 5.03
C HIS A 127 11.40 -6.77 4.00
N TYR A 128 10.90 -6.06 2.99
CA TYR A 128 11.74 -5.39 2.00
C TYR A 128 12.71 -4.39 2.64
N LEU A 129 12.20 -3.51 3.52
CA LEU A 129 13.03 -2.52 4.21
C LEU A 129 14.01 -3.14 5.19
N THR A 130 13.60 -4.19 5.92
CA THR A 130 14.49 -4.94 6.80
C THR A 130 15.69 -5.46 6.01
N GLN A 131 15.46 -6.11 4.87
CA GLN A 131 16.54 -6.59 4.00
C GLN A 131 17.41 -5.47 3.44
N TYR A 132 16.85 -4.32 3.11
CA TYR A 132 17.62 -3.16 2.68
C TYR A 132 18.56 -2.68 3.80
N PHE A 133 18.06 -2.51 5.03
CA PHE A 133 18.88 -2.09 6.16
C PHE A 133 19.93 -3.14 6.56
N GLU A 134 19.63 -4.43 6.47
CA GLU A 134 20.62 -5.48 6.67
C GLU A 134 21.80 -5.34 5.69
N LYS A 135 21.51 -5.12 4.40
CA LYS A 135 22.55 -4.88 3.39
C LYS A 135 23.34 -3.59 3.63
N MET A 136 22.69 -2.53 4.14
CA MET A 136 23.37 -1.30 4.52
C MET A 136 24.32 -1.52 5.71
N LYS A 137 23.87 -2.29 6.71
CA LYS A 137 24.67 -2.69 7.88
C LYS A 137 25.86 -3.56 7.48
N ASP A 138 25.66 -4.56 6.63
CA ASP A 138 26.75 -5.42 6.13
C ASP A 138 27.82 -4.66 5.34
N ARG A 139 27.47 -3.50 4.79
CA ARG A 139 28.36 -2.57 4.09
C ARG A 139 28.97 -1.51 5.02
N GLU A 140 28.68 -1.57 6.32
CA GLU A 140 29.12 -0.59 7.33
C GLU A 140 28.64 0.85 7.02
N LEU A 141 27.52 0.98 6.29
CA LEU A 141 26.90 2.28 5.95
C LEU A 141 25.92 2.77 7.00
N ILE A 142 25.55 1.92 7.96
CA ILE A 142 24.78 2.26 9.15
C ILE A 142 25.38 1.59 10.39
N ILE A 143 25.07 2.16 11.57
CA ILE A 143 25.48 1.59 12.86
C ILE A 143 24.87 0.20 13.09
N PRO A 144 25.47 -0.67 13.92
CA PRO A 144 24.87 -1.91 14.35
C PRO A 144 23.55 -1.66 15.11
N ILE A 145 22.42 -2.01 14.51
CA ILE A 145 21.08 -1.77 15.02
C ILE A 145 20.15 -2.91 14.57
N ASP A 146 19.02 -3.07 15.26
CA ASP A 146 17.93 -3.96 14.84
C ASP A 146 17.27 -3.43 13.58
N CYS A 147 17.47 -4.12 12.44
CA CYS A 147 16.99 -3.69 11.13
C CYS A 147 15.46 -3.83 10.97
N GLU A 148 14.82 -4.76 11.68
CA GLU A 148 13.36 -4.87 11.66
C GLU A 148 12.71 -3.70 12.41
N GLN A 149 13.23 -3.36 13.58
CA GLN A 149 12.77 -2.20 14.35
C GLN A 149 12.97 -0.90 13.55
N LEU A 150 14.10 -0.77 12.88
CA LEU A 150 14.41 0.38 12.04
C LEU A 150 13.42 0.51 10.87
N ALA A 151 13.12 -0.60 10.20
CA ALA A 151 12.13 -0.66 9.12
C ALA A 151 10.73 -0.22 9.61
N LEU A 152 10.28 -0.72 10.75
CA LEU A 152 8.98 -0.34 11.34
C LEU A 152 8.92 1.14 11.69
N GLN A 153 9.96 1.71 12.30
CA GLN A 153 10.01 3.14 12.62
C GLN A 153 9.92 4.00 11.36
N PHE A 154 10.65 3.62 10.31
CA PHE A 154 10.63 4.34 9.04
C PHE A 154 9.26 4.27 8.37
N ILE A 155 8.63 3.10 8.32
CA ILE A 155 7.29 2.90 7.77
C ILE A 155 6.28 3.76 8.52
N TRP A 156 6.23 3.66 9.85
CA TRP A 156 5.21 4.32 10.64
C TRP A 156 5.35 5.84 10.69
N MET A 157 6.57 6.36 10.61
CA MET A 157 6.79 7.80 10.45
C MET A 157 6.13 8.31 9.14
N ASN A 158 6.35 7.65 8.01
CA ASN A 158 5.78 8.03 6.73
C ASN A 158 4.26 7.76 6.67
N PHE A 159 3.82 6.61 7.18
CA PHE A 159 2.41 6.26 7.25
C PHE A 159 1.61 7.19 8.16
N GLY A 160 2.17 7.56 9.32
CA GLY A 160 1.54 8.53 10.23
C GLY A 160 1.34 9.89 9.59
N TYR A 161 2.32 10.37 8.82
CA TYR A 161 2.18 11.61 8.06
C TYR A 161 1.08 11.47 6.99
N PHE A 162 1.09 10.39 6.21
CA PHE A 162 0.06 10.12 5.21
C PHE A 162 -1.34 10.10 5.83
N ILE A 163 -1.57 9.34 6.90
CA ILE A 163 -2.87 9.25 7.58
C ILE A 163 -3.31 10.59 8.12
N SER A 164 -2.39 11.38 8.70
CA SER A 164 -2.70 12.74 9.19
C SER A 164 -3.21 13.62 8.05
N LYS A 165 -2.53 13.62 6.91
CA LYS A 165 -2.95 14.39 5.73
C LYS A 165 -4.26 13.87 5.12
N ALA A 166 -4.42 12.57 4.94
CA ALA A 166 -5.62 11.97 4.38
C ALA A 166 -6.87 12.23 5.26
N ARG A 167 -6.71 12.17 6.60
CA ARG A 167 -7.82 12.32 7.54
C ARG A 167 -8.18 13.76 7.84
N PHE A 168 -7.18 14.62 7.99
CA PHE A 168 -7.35 15.97 8.52
C PHE A 168 -6.99 17.09 7.54
N GLY A 169 -6.44 16.74 6.37
CA GLY A 169 -5.89 17.72 5.43
C GLY A 169 -4.79 18.55 6.09
N ASP A 170 -4.85 19.86 5.89
CA ASP A 170 -3.86 20.79 6.47
C ASP A 170 -4.16 21.23 7.91
N ARG A 171 -5.20 20.67 8.56
CA ARG A 171 -5.59 21.07 9.94
C ARG A 171 -4.55 20.73 11.01
N VAL A 172 -3.77 19.66 10.79
CA VAL A 172 -2.69 19.26 11.72
C VAL A 172 -1.38 19.92 11.29
N THR A 173 -1.08 19.93 9.99
CA THR A 173 0.11 20.58 9.44
C THR A 173 -0.11 20.95 7.99
N ALA A 174 0.30 22.17 7.61
CA ALA A 174 0.38 22.60 6.23
C ALA A 174 1.73 22.28 5.57
N LEU A 175 2.60 21.50 6.25
CA LEU A 175 3.91 21.15 5.73
C LEU A 175 3.75 20.39 4.40
N PRO A 176 4.41 20.84 3.31
CA PRO A 176 4.38 20.13 2.03
C PRO A 176 5.08 18.76 2.14
N ASP A 177 4.63 17.79 1.33
CA ASP A 177 5.19 16.43 1.30
C ASP A 177 6.71 16.42 1.13
N GLU A 178 7.24 17.23 0.20
CA GLU A 178 8.68 17.31 -0.05
C GLU A 178 9.46 17.78 1.18
N ALA A 179 8.93 18.78 1.89
CA ALA A 179 9.58 19.29 3.11
C ALA A 179 9.54 18.26 4.25
N PHE A 180 8.41 17.54 4.41
CA PHE A 180 8.32 16.45 5.36
C PHE A 180 9.32 15.33 5.02
N LEU A 181 9.34 14.86 3.78
CA LEU A 181 10.22 13.77 3.34
C LEU A 181 11.70 14.12 3.56
N LYS A 182 12.13 15.32 3.14
CA LYS A 182 13.53 15.77 3.35
C LYS A 182 13.90 15.83 4.82
N GLY A 183 13.07 16.50 5.64
CA GLY A 183 13.36 16.66 7.06
C GLY A 183 13.36 15.35 7.83
N SER A 184 12.37 14.48 7.57
CA SER A 184 12.27 13.20 8.25
C SER A 184 13.39 12.22 7.84
N VAL A 185 13.73 12.16 6.56
CA VAL A 185 14.87 11.33 6.08
C VAL A 185 16.18 11.83 6.68
N GLN A 186 16.46 13.13 6.67
CA GLN A 186 17.67 13.66 7.26
C GLN A 186 17.80 13.37 8.77
N LEU A 187 16.69 13.50 9.50
CA LEU A 187 16.66 13.16 10.92
C LEU A 187 16.96 11.67 11.14
N PHE A 188 16.34 10.81 10.34
CA PHE A 188 16.48 9.37 10.42
C PHE A 188 17.93 8.93 10.09
N VAL A 189 18.50 9.45 8.99
CA VAL A 189 19.87 9.19 8.56
C VAL A 189 20.88 9.59 9.64
N ARG A 190 20.75 10.79 10.24
CA ARG A 190 21.63 11.24 11.33
C ARG A 190 21.61 10.32 12.55
N GLY A 191 20.48 9.65 12.80
CA GLY A 191 20.35 8.73 13.93
C GLY A 191 21.00 7.36 13.70
N ILE A 192 21.31 7.00 12.47
CA ILE A 192 21.80 5.66 12.11
C ILE A 192 23.11 5.67 11.31
N SER A 193 23.63 6.83 10.93
CA SER A 193 24.96 6.95 10.31
C SER A 193 26.05 6.63 11.31
N PRO A 194 27.17 6.01 10.85
CA PRO A 194 28.33 5.69 11.69
C PRO A 194 28.96 6.90 12.34
#